data_11d4ebe59ad7101960e8aa8d56abe3f5
#
_entry.id   11d4ebe59ad7101960e8aa8d56abe3f5
#
_cell.length_a   1.000
_cell.length_b   1.000
_cell.length_c   1.000
_cell.angle_alpha   90.00
_cell.angle_beta   90.00
_cell.angle_gamma   90.00
#
_symmetry.space_group_name_H-M   'P 1'
#
loop_
_entity.id
_entity.type
_entity.pdbx_description
1 polymer ?
#
loop_
_entity_poly.entity_id
_entity_poly.type
_entity_poly.pdbx_seq_one_letter_code
_entity_poly.pdbx_strand_id
1 'polypeptide(L)'
;MSMFSLFSVIAASTAAIILSLASLPQNSSSGDDRSPKTGADSHPLARAASAAVSRGVDKNYIELLLQDSMSSFDEKYVRTNVTNFATKPDYSHNWNSEAVASVREFLTKHENLLHRADSIHGVPPSIIAALLWVETKHGRVTGKHHVPSVYLSVMLSNEPAFIESNTLLVMKAKSIDSSKIDSVRESLTKRADRKVNWAAQQLKALHAIQVRKTMNTLTLRGSWAGAFGLTQFLPSSYLSSAADGNGDGLIDLYQLDDAVFSVANYLDRAGWGKTPEQQRKAIHHYNNSDDYVEAVMRLAKMSGE
;
A
#
# COMPACT_ATOMS: atom_id res chain seq x y z
N MET A 1 -25.08 8.78 -6.36
CA MET A 1 -24.08 9.78 -5.89
C MET A 1 -22.93 9.03 -5.27
N SER A 2 -21.84 8.98 -5.99
CA SER A 2 -20.71 8.07 -5.77
C SER A 2 -19.75 8.60 -4.70
N MET A 3 -19.61 7.88 -3.59
CA MET A 3 -18.61 8.10 -2.54
C MET A 3 -17.41 7.14 -2.73
N PHE A 4 -16.79 7.14 -3.91
CA PHE A 4 -15.57 6.38 -4.18
C PHE A 4 -14.52 7.26 -4.83
N SER A 5 -13.95 8.18 -4.07
CA SER A 5 -12.78 8.93 -4.54
C SER A 5 -11.99 9.39 -3.34
N LEU A 6 -11.00 8.61 -2.94
CA LEU A 6 -9.86 9.12 -2.12
C LEU A 6 -8.93 8.02 -1.60
N PHE A 7 -8.44 7.10 -2.40
CA PHE A 7 -7.33 6.26 -1.92
C PHE A 7 -6.47 5.78 -3.08
N SER A 8 -5.43 6.53 -3.33
CA SER A 8 -4.31 6.05 -4.13
C SER A 8 -3.10 5.92 -3.23
N VAL A 9 -2.67 4.72 -3.00
CA VAL A 9 -1.42 4.43 -2.31
C VAL A 9 -0.38 4.16 -3.37
N ILE A 10 0.57 5.05 -3.46
CA ILE A 10 1.70 4.99 -4.38
C ILE A 10 2.60 3.83 -3.95
N ALA A 11 2.71 2.81 -4.77
CA ALA A 11 3.84 1.90 -4.74
C ALA A 11 5.07 2.67 -5.25
N ALA A 12 5.77 3.36 -4.35
CA ALA A 12 7.03 3.98 -4.69
C ALA A 12 8.11 2.89 -4.67
N SER A 13 8.64 2.54 -5.84
CA SER A 13 9.85 1.75 -5.92
C SER A 13 10.97 2.49 -5.19
N THR A 14 11.64 1.78 -4.31
CA THR A 14 12.65 2.21 -3.38
C THR A 14 13.86 2.85 -4.07
N ALA A 15 13.96 4.19 -3.99
CA ALA A 15 15.25 4.86 -3.94
C ALA A 15 15.47 5.25 -2.48
N ALA A 16 16.25 4.45 -1.76
CA ALA A 16 16.62 4.70 -0.38
C ALA A 16 17.67 5.81 -0.34
N ILE A 17 17.28 7.00 0.08
CA ILE A 17 18.22 7.97 0.62
C ILE A 17 18.36 7.64 2.10
N ILE A 18 19.47 6.97 2.44
CA ILE A 18 19.91 6.75 3.82
C ILE A 18 20.41 8.09 4.34
N LEU A 19 19.59 8.79 5.11
CA LEU A 19 20.10 9.81 6.02
C LEU A 19 20.49 9.12 7.34
N SER A 20 21.79 8.98 7.53
CA SER A 20 22.41 8.61 8.79
C SER A 20 22.01 9.62 9.87
N LEU A 21 21.29 9.17 10.89
CA LEU A 21 21.07 9.93 12.13
C LEU A 21 21.77 9.21 13.27
N ALA A 22 22.72 9.93 13.87
CA ALA A 22 23.49 9.53 15.03
C ALA A 22 22.59 9.16 16.21
N SER A 23 22.98 8.12 16.91
CA SER A 23 22.42 7.60 18.17
C SER A 23 22.51 8.63 19.29
N LEU A 24 21.38 8.88 19.98
CA LEU A 24 21.33 9.53 21.28
C LEU A 24 21.42 8.48 22.39
N PRO A 25 22.05 8.79 23.53
CA PRO A 25 22.34 7.81 24.58
C PRO A 25 21.09 7.43 25.36
N GLN A 26 20.97 6.14 25.69
CA GLN A 26 19.99 5.62 26.63
C GLN A 26 20.45 5.92 28.06
N ASN A 27 19.58 6.57 28.83
CA ASN A 27 19.75 6.72 30.27
C ASN A 27 18.93 5.66 30.98
N SER A 28 19.62 4.76 31.68
CA SER A 28 19.04 3.76 32.57
C SER A 28 18.87 4.36 33.96
N SER A 29 17.64 4.44 34.47
CA SER A 29 17.39 4.60 35.91
C SER A 29 16.33 3.60 36.35
N SER A 30 16.75 2.69 37.23
CA SER A 30 15.91 1.79 38.01
C SER A 30 15.17 2.55 39.11
N GLY A 31 13.86 2.41 39.17
CA GLY A 31 13.01 2.91 40.26
C GLY A 31 11.66 2.19 40.20
N ASP A 32 11.41 1.34 41.19
CA ASP A 32 10.15 0.60 41.40
C ASP A 32 9.12 1.58 41.99
N ASP A 33 8.12 1.98 41.18
CA ASP A 33 6.96 2.72 41.68
C ASP A 33 5.68 2.18 41.02
N ARG A 34 4.83 1.54 41.85
CA ARG A 34 3.54 0.94 41.47
C ARG A 34 2.42 1.94 41.57
N SER A 35 2.36 2.87 40.62
CA SER A 35 1.16 3.68 40.36
C SER A 35 0.39 3.11 39.14
N PRO A 36 -0.95 3.20 39.04
CA PRO A 36 -1.69 2.71 37.90
C PRO A 36 -1.29 3.50 36.66
N LYS A 37 -0.65 2.81 35.71
CA LYS A 37 -0.19 3.40 34.44
C LYS A 37 -1.36 3.95 33.65
N THR A 38 -1.37 5.25 33.41
CA THR A 38 -2.27 5.90 32.46
C THR A 38 -2.02 5.35 31.05
N GLY A 39 -3.02 5.33 30.15
CA GLY A 39 -2.97 4.68 28.83
C GLY A 39 -1.80 5.07 27.92
N ALA A 40 -1.02 6.14 28.27
CA ALA A 40 0.20 6.55 27.56
C ALA A 40 1.40 5.59 27.78
N ASP A 41 1.43 4.83 28.89
CA ASP A 41 2.51 3.91 29.27
C ASP A 41 2.35 2.49 28.71
N SER A 42 1.26 2.18 28.00
CA SER A 42 1.04 0.87 27.42
C SER A 42 1.90 0.66 26.15
N HIS A 43 2.31 -0.60 25.90
CA HIS A 43 3.10 -0.96 24.72
C HIS A 43 2.42 -0.45 23.43
N PRO A 44 3.14 0.18 22.47
CA PRO A 44 2.54 0.77 21.27
C PRO A 44 1.63 -0.17 20.48
N LEU A 45 1.99 -1.45 20.38
CA LEU A 45 1.16 -2.45 19.68
C LEU A 45 -0.18 -2.68 20.39
N ALA A 46 -0.22 -2.63 21.72
CA ALA A 46 -1.46 -2.74 22.49
C ALA A 46 -2.38 -1.52 22.30
N ARG A 47 -1.79 -0.30 22.25
CA ARG A 47 -2.55 0.92 21.92
C ARG A 47 -3.11 0.86 20.51
N ALA A 48 -2.29 0.42 19.54
CA ALA A 48 -2.71 0.24 18.14
C ALA A 48 -3.89 -0.74 18.02
N ALA A 49 -3.83 -1.86 18.73
CA ALA A 49 -4.88 -2.86 18.82
C ALA A 49 -6.18 -2.27 19.38
N SER A 50 -6.10 -1.54 20.51
CA SER A 50 -7.25 -0.84 21.11
C SER A 50 -7.84 0.19 20.16
N ALA A 51 -7.01 0.97 19.46
CA ALA A 51 -7.46 1.93 18.45
C ALA A 51 -8.14 1.25 17.25
N ALA A 52 -7.70 0.07 16.84
CA ALA A 52 -8.32 -0.70 15.77
C ALA A 52 -9.70 -1.24 16.18
N VAL A 53 -9.80 -1.85 17.37
CA VAL A 53 -11.07 -2.37 17.92
C VAL A 53 -12.08 -1.24 18.10
N SER A 54 -11.68 -0.07 18.63
CA SER A 54 -12.58 1.09 18.79
C SER A 54 -13.14 1.61 17.45
N ARG A 55 -12.49 1.30 16.33
CA ARG A 55 -12.97 1.61 14.97
C ARG A 55 -13.68 0.45 14.29
N GLY A 56 -14.05 -0.58 15.07
CA GLY A 56 -14.85 -1.71 14.63
C GLY A 56 -14.10 -2.75 13.82
N VAL A 57 -12.77 -2.87 14.01
CA VAL A 57 -12.04 -4.07 13.59
C VAL A 57 -12.39 -5.20 14.55
N ASP A 58 -12.57 -6.40 14.03
CA ASP A 58 -12.96 -7.56 14.84
C ASP A 58 -11.92 -7.85 15.93
N LYS A 59 -12.40 -8.00 17.17
CA LYS A 59 -11.56 -8.18 18.34
C LYS A 59 -10.76 -9.48 18.29
N ASN A 60 -11.40 -10.59 17.86
CA ASN A 60 -10.74 -11.89 17.81
C ASN A 60 -9.62 -11.89 16.75
N TYR A 61 -9.86 -11.20 15.62
CA TYR A 61 -8.82 -11.03 14.61
C TYR A 61 -7.62 -10.21 15.13
N ILE A 62 -7.87 -9.14 15.88
CA ILE A 62 -6.81 -8.36 16.53
C ILE A 62 -6.04 -9.21 17.53
N GLU A 63 -6.73 -10.03 18.34
CA GLU A 63 -6.08 -10.96 19.28
C GLU A 63 -5.19 -11.97 18.55
N LEU A 64 -5.64 -12.53 17.41
CA LEU A 64 -4.79 -13.38 16.57
C LEU A 64 -3.54 -12.65 16.07
N LEU A 65 -3.68 -11.39 15.63
CA LEU A 65 -2.52 -10.57 15.22
C LEU A 65 -1.55 -10.30 16.37
N LEU A 66 -2.06 -10.06 17.59
CA LEU A 66 -1.19 -9.83 18.76
C LEU A 66 -0.45 -11.08 19.24
N GLN A 67 -1.01 -12.27 18.98
CA GLN A 67 -0.37 -13.54 19.30
C GLN A 67 0.70 -13.94 18.27
N ASP A 68 0.65 -13.37 17.07
CA ASP A 68 1.62 -13.65 16.01
C ASP A 68 2.95 -12.93 16.31
N SER A 69 4.04 -13.70 16.36
CA SER A 69 5.39 -13.20 16.61
C SER A 69 5.90 -12.22 15.54
N MET A 70 5.29 -12.20 14.36
CA MET A 70 5.62 -11.26 13.29
C MET A 70 5.00 -9.88 13.48
N SER A 71 3.95 -9.78 14.32
CA SER A 71 3.28 -8.53 14.58
C SER A 71 4.14 -7.58 15.41
N SER A 72 4.35 -6.40 14.90
CA SER A 72 5.21 -5.38 15.51
C SER A 72 4.69 -3.98 15.24
N PHE A 73 5.09 -3.05 16.10
CA PHE A 73 4.95 -1.62 15.86
C PHE A 73 6.27 -1.05 15.33
N ASP A 74 6.19 -0.26 14.27
CA ASP A 74 7.33 0.50 13.75
C ASP A 74 6.87 1.93 13.39
N GLU A 75 7.43 2.92 14.09
CA GLU A 75 7.17 4.34 13.87
C GLU A 75 7.46 4.78 12.43
N LYS A 76 8.36 4.10 11.73
CA LYS A 76 8.64 4.35 10.33
C LYS A 76 7.38 4.25 9.47
N TYR A 77 6.49 3.30 9.75
CA TYR A 77 5.22 3.19 9.01
C TYR A 77 4.29 4.36 9.29
N VAL A 78 4.23 4.84 10.56
CA VAL A 78 3.49 6.05 10.90
C VAL A 78 4.00 7.23 10.08
N ARG A 79 5.30 7.50 10.19
CA ARG A 79 5.96 8.61 9.49
C ARG A 79 5.75 8.54 7.98
N THR A 80 6.11 7.43 7.35
CA THR A 80 6.08 7.30 5.89
C THR A 80 4.65 7.44 5.35
N ASN A 81 3.66 6.84 6.00
CA ASN A 81 2.27 6.93 5.55
C ASN A 81 1.65 8.32 5.73
N VAL A 82 2.10 9.09 6.71
CA VAL A 82 1.60 10.45 6.96
C VAL A 82 2.34 11.51 6.12
N THR A 83 3.66 11.33 5.88
CA THR A 83 4.50 12.37 5.25
C THR A 83 4.91 12.08 3.80
N ASN A 84 4.49 10.97 3.19
CA ASN A 84 4.87 10.57 1.82
C ASN A 84 4.56 11.61 0.72
N PHE A 85 3.63 12.53 0.95
CA PHE A 85 3.33 13.64 0.03
C PHE A 85 4.47 14.65 -0.11
N ALA A 86 5.46 14.58 0.79
CA ALA A 86 6.62 15.48 0.75
C ALA A 86 7.57 15.18 -0.41
N THR A 87 7.49 13.97 -0.99
CA THR A 87 8.30 13.54 -2.13
C THR A 87 7.40 13.10 -3.28
N LYS A 88 7.72 13.54 -4.52
CA LYS A 88 7.04 13.08 -5.72
C LYS A 88 7.77 11.84 -6.24
N PRO A 89 7.05 10.72 -6.50
CA PRO A 89 7.66 9.54 -7.11
C PRO A 89 8.16 9.84 -8.52
N ASP A 90 9.32 9.32 -8.88
CA ASP A 90 9.83 9.33 -10.25
C ASP A 90 9.54 7.99 -10.92
N TYR A 91 8.72 8.01 -11.96
CA TYR A 91 8.38 6.84 -12.77
C TYR A 91 9.18 6.75 -14.07
N SER A 92 10.10 7.70 -14.36
CA SER A 92 10.81 7.79 -15.63
C SER A 92 11.65 6.54 -15.96
N HIS A 93 12.13 5.85 -14.93
CA HIS A 93 12.88 4.61 -15.06
C HIS A 93 12.06 3.40 -15.57
N ASN A 94 10.72 3.52 -15.66
CA ASN A 94 9.86 2.41 -16.06
C ASN A 94 9.68 2.24 -17.58
N TRP A 95 10.23 3.14 -18.42
CA TRP A 95 10.14 3.02 -19.89
C TRP A 95 11.50 3.10 -20.59
N ASN A 96 12.56 2.69 -19.91
CA ASN A 96 13.87 2.50 -20.54
C ASN A 96 13.92 1.22 -21.38
N SER A 97 15.00 1.00 -22.12
CA SER A 97 15.17 -0.17 -23.01
C SER A 97 15.09 -1.50 -22.27
N GLU A 98 15.57 -1.58 -21.04
CA GLU A 98 15.49 -2.78 -20.18
C GLU A 98 14.04 -3.10 -19.82
N ALA A 99 13.27 -2.10 -19.41
CA ALA A 99 11.86 -2.27 -19.09
C ALA A 99 11.06 -2.76 -20.31
N VAL A 100 11.26 -2.14 -21.47
CA VAL A 100 10.60 -2.54 -22.73
C VAL A 100 10.97 -3.96 -23.10
N ALA A 101 12.25 -4.35 -23.05
CA ALA A 101 12.68 -5.70 -23.34
C ALA A 101 12.07 -6.73 -22.39
N SER A 102 12.03 -6.42 -21.09
CA SER A 102 11.44 -7.31 -20.08
C SER A 102 9.93 -7.47 -20.26
N VAL A 103 9.21 -6.42 -20.63
CA VAL A 103 7.77 -6.50 -20.91
C VAL A 103 7.50 -7.30 -22.19
N ARG A 104 8.30 -7.14 -23.24
CA ARG A 104 8.21 -7.95 -24.47
C ARG A 104 8.45 -9.43 -24.20
N GLU A 105 9.48 -9.76 -23.43
CA GLU A 105 9.73 -11.13 -22.99
C GLU A 105 8.53 -11.72 -22.23
N PHE A 106 7.98 -10.93 -21.30
CA PHE A 106 6.81 -11.34 -20.51
C PHE A 106 5.58 -11.57 -21.39
N LEU A 107 5.31 -10.69 -22.35
CA LEU A 107 4.22 -10.83 -23.32
C LEU A 107 4.35 -12.13 -24.12
N THR A 108 5.52 -12.42 -24.66
CA THR A 108 5.78 -13.65 -25.41
C THR A 108 5.65 -14.90 -24.54
N LYS A 109 6.26 -14.88 -23.36
CA LYS A 109 6.28 -16.04 -22.46
C LYS A 109 4.89 -16.39 -21.90
N HIS A 110 4.03 -15.41 -21.69
CA HIS A 110 2.73 -15.58 -21.06
C HIS A 110 1.55 -15.25 -21.98
N GLU A 111 1.76 -15.36 -23.31
CA GLU A 111 0.80 -14.98 -24.35
C GLU A 111 -0.60 -15.56 -24.11
N ASN A 112 -0.70 -16.88 -23.93
CA ASN A 112 -1.99 -17.55 -23.73
C ASN A 112 -2.74 -17.07 -22.48
N LEU A 113 -2.03 -16.85 -21.37
CA LEU A 113 -2.61 -16.36 -20.13
C LEU A 113 -3.16 -14.94 -20.30
N LEU A 114 -2.37 -14.06 -20.89
CA LEU A 114 -2.72 -12.65 -21.12
C LEU A 114 -3.90 -12.52 -22.09
N HIS A 115 -3.93 -13.32 -23.16
CA HIS A 115 -5.07 -13.34 -24.10
C HIS A 115 -6.35 -13.90 -23.48
N ARG A 116 -6.26 -14.87 -22.56
CA ARG A 116 -7.43 -15.32 -21.79
C ARG A 116 -8.01 -14.18 -20.95
N ALA A 117 -7.16 -13.42 -20.26
CA ALA A 117 -7.60 -12.28 -19.45
C ALA A 117 -8.19 -11.16 -20.33
N ASP A 118 -7.56 -10.85 -21.47
CA ASP A 118 -8.08 -9.88 -22.45
C ASP A 118 -9.44 -10.31 -23.01
N SER A 119 -9.61 -11.57 -23.37
CA SER A 119 -10.88 -12.08 -23.92
C SER A 119 -12.06 -11.95 -22.95
N ILE A 120 -11.80 -11.94 -21.64
CA ILE A 120 -12.84 -11.85 -20.59
C ILE A 120 -13.08 -10.39 -20.17
N HIS A 121 -12.01 -9.59 -20.02
CA HIS A 121 -12.07 -8.26 -19.44
C HIS A 121 -11.85 -7.12 -20.46
N GLY A 122 -11.46 -7.43 -21.69
CA GLY A 122 -11.20 -6.44 -22.74
C GLY A 122 -10.00 -5.53 -22.45
N VAL A 123 -9.07 -5.96 -21.59
CA VAL A 123 -7.86 -5.21 -21.24
C VAL A 123 -6.67 -5.79 -22.01
N PRO A 124 -6.01 -5.01 -22.89
CA PRO A 124 -4.92 -5.53 -23.72
C PRO A 124 -3.77 -6.14 -22.93
N PRO A 125 -3.16 -7.24 -23.41
CA PRO A 125 -1.99 -7.86 -22.84
C PRO A 125 -0.86 -6.90 -22.47
N SER A 126 -0.58 -5.91 -23.33
CA SER A 126 0.46 -4.91 -23.12
C SER A 126 0.20 -4.01 -21.89
N ILE A 127 -1.05 -3.68 -21.62
CA ILE A 127 -1.44 -2.88 -20.43
C ILE A 127 -1.25 -3.70 -19.14
N ILE A 128 -1.72 -4.95 -19.15
CA ILE A 128 -1.58 -5.85 -17.98
C ILE A 128 -0.09 -6.06 -17.67
N ALA A 129 0.70 -6.39 -18.68
CA ALA A 129 2.13 -6.62 -18.54
C ALA A 129 2.89 -5.36 -18.09
N ALA A 130 2.59 -4.20 -18.67
CA ALA A 130 3.20 -2.92 -18.26
C ALA A 130 2.86 -2.55 -16.82
N LEU A 131 1.61 -2.77 -16.40
CA LEU A 131 1.18 -2.49 -15.03
C LEU A 131 1.91 -3.40 -14.03
N LEU A 132 1.95 -4.71 -14.26
CA LEU A 132 2.69 -5.66 -13.41
C LEU A 132 4.19 -5.35 -13.37
N TRP A 133 4.75 -4.81 -14.45
CA TRP A 133 6.14 -4.34 -14.44
C TRP A 133 6.32 -3.11 -13.55
N VAL A 134 5.47 -2.10 -13.69
CA VAL A 134 5.55 -0.87 -12.90
C VAL A 134 5.41 -1.17 -11.41
N GLU A 135 4.50 -2.09 -11.04
CA GLU A 135 4.25 -2.46 -9.66
C GLU A 135 5.41 -3.25 -9.03
N THR A 136 5.83 -4.32 -9.68
CA THR A 136 6.72 -5.31 -9.02
C THR A 136 7.83 -5.86 -9.90
N LYS A 137 8.03 -5.30 -11.10
CA LYS A 137 8.94 -5.89 -12.09
C LYS A 137 8.59 -7.35 -12.37
N HIS A 138 7.28 -7.61 -12.63
CA HIS A 138 6.73 -8.95 -12.81
C HIS A 138 7.01 -9.90 -11.63
N GLY A 139 6.85 -9.41 -10.40
CA GLY A 139 7.00 -10.17 -9.17
C GLY A 139 8.42 -10.24 -8.60
N ARG A 140 9.42 -9.60 -9.21
CA ARG A 140 10.79 -9.56 -8.67
C ARG A 140 10.89 -8.75 -7.36
N VAL A 141 9.99 -7.79 -7.15
CA VAL A 141 9.99 -6.88 -5.98
C VAL A 141 8.56 -6.72 -5.46
N THR A 142 8.11 -7.62 -4.61
CA THR A 142 6.75 -7.61 -4.04
C THR A 142 6.64 -6.94 -2.67
N GLY A 143 7.79 -6.55 -2.08
CA GLY A 143 7.87 -5.99 -0.74
C GLY A 143 8.12 -7.04 0.34
N LYS A 144 8.67 -6.58 1.49
CA LYS A 144 9.09 -7.46 2.60
C LYS A 144 8.44 -7.10 3.94
N HIS A 145 7.62 -6.06 3.97
CA HIS A 145 7.01 -5.57 5.20
C HIS A 145 5.82 -6.44 5.58
N HIS A 146 5.69 -6.75 6.88
CA HIS A 146 4.53 -7.48 7.39
C HIS A 146 3.29 -6.60 7.31
N VAL A 147 2.36 -6.95 6.43
CA VAL A 147 1.19 -6.11 6.08
C VAL A 147 0.32 -5.76 7.29
N PRO A 148 -0.03 -6.71 8.18
CA PRO A 148 -0.77 -6.36 9.41
C PRO A 148 -0.02 -5.37 10.30
N SER A 149 1.31 -5.51 10.47
CA SER A 149 2.13 -4.58 11.27
C SER A 149 2.14 -3.16 10.69
N VAL A 150 2.14 -3.03 9.36
CA VAL A 150 2.04 -1.73 8.70
C VAL A 150 0.75 -1.03 9.15
N TYR A 151 -0.40 -1.69 9.01
CA TYR A 151 -1.69 -1.09 9.36
C TYR A 151 -1.84 -0.86 10.86
N LEU A 152 -1.42 -1.81 11.70
CA LEU A 152 -1.41 -1.62 13.16
C LEU A 152 -0.59 -0.39 13.55
N SER A 153 0.60 -0.20 12.97
CA SER A 153 1.42 0.98 13.27
C SER A 153 0.72 2.27 12.84
N VAL A 154 0.09 2.29 11.65
CA VAL A 154 -0.62 3.48 11.15
C VAL A 154 -1.84 3.83 12.02
N MET A 155 -2.39 2.89 12.80
CA MET A 155 -3.47 3.17 13.75
C MET A 155 -3.12 4.23 14.80
N LEU A 156 -1.83 4.46 15.08
CA LEU A 156 -1.36 5.47 16.04
C LEU A 156 -1.01 6.82 15.41
N SER A 157 -1.23 6.99 14.10
CA SER A 157 -0.77 8.17 13.36
C SER A 157 -1.30 9.51 13.90
N ASN A 158 -2.45 9.52 14.57
CA ASN A 158 -3.07 10.72 15.12
C ASN A 158 -2.79 10.94 16.61
N GLU A 159 -1.93 10.15 17.24
CA GLU A 159 -1.46 10.45 18.58
C GLU A 159 -0.64 11.75 18.59
N PRO A 160 -0.79 12.61 19.62
CA PRO A 160 -0.13 13.92 19.67
C PRO A 160 1.39 13.85 19.46
N ALA A 161 2.06 12.85 20.01
CA ALA A 161 3.51 12.68 19.86
C ALA A 161 3.93 12.46 18.41
N PHE A 162 3.17 11.64 17.64
CA PHE A 162 3.45 11.40 16.22
C PHE A 162 3.07 12.58 15.33
N ILE A 163 2.02 13.33 15.68
CA ILE A 163 1.68 14.58 14.99
C ILE A 163 2.83 15.57 15.15
N GLU A 164 3.33 15.76 16.37
CA GLU A 164 4.40 16.73 16.64
C GLU A 164 5.70 16.33 15.92
N SER A 165 6.14 15.08 16.06
CA SER A 165 7.36 14.60 15.40
C SER A 165 7.28 14.74 13.86
N ASN A 166 6.14 14.40 13.26
CA ASN A 166 5.92 14.55 11.82
C ASN A 166 5.85 16.04 11.40
N THR A 167 5.30 16.92 12.25
CA THR A 167 5.26 18.36 11.98
C THR A 167 6.67 18.92 11.88
N LEU A 168 7.51 18.65 12.87
CA LEU A 168 8.90 19.09 12.87
C LEU A 168 9.69 18.53 11.68
N LEU A 169 9.46 17.26 11.34
CA LEU A 169 10.08 16.62 10.17
C LEU A 169 9.72 17.34 8.86
N VAL A 170 8.43 17.63 8.64
CA VAL A 170 7.96 18.28 7.41
C VAL A 170 8.45 19.73 7.35
N MET A 171 8.41 20.47 8.47
CA MET A 171 8.95 21.82 8.56
C MET A 171 10.42 21.87 8.12
N LYS A 172 11.25 20.95 8.68
CA LYS A 172 12.67 20.84 8.34
C LYS A 172 12.89 20.43 6.89
N ALA A 173 12.20 19.37 6.42
CA ALA A 173 12.40 18.81 5.08
C ALA A 173 12.03 19.78 3.94
N LYS A 174 11.06 20.67 4.20
CA LYS A 174 10.58 21.64 3.22
C LYS A 174 11.06 23.07 3.49
N SER A 175 11.94 23.27 4.47
CA SER A 175 12.43 24.61 4.89
C SER A 175 11.28 25.60 5.11
N ILE A 176 10.21 25.15 5.79
CA ILE A 176 9.03 25.99 6.05
C ILE A 176 9.33 26.91 7.23
N ASP A 177 8.94 28.18 7.09
CA ASP A 177 9.11 29.18 8.16
C ASP A 177 8.32 28.81 9.44
N SER A 178 8.92 29.07 10.60
CA SER A 178 8.37 28.70 11.92
C SER A 178 6.98 29.29 12.18
N SER A 179 6.64 30.43 11.60
CA SER A 179 5.30 31.04 11.72
C SER A 179 4.17 30.16 11.12
N LYS A 180 4.52 29.16 10.30
CA LYS A 180 3.57 28.24 9.68
C LYS A 180 3.37 26.93 10.45
N ILE A 181 4.04 26.73 11.59
CA ILE A 181 4.03 25.45 12.33
C ILE A 181 2.60 24.99 12.68
N ASP A 182 1.73 25.88 13.11
CA ASP A 182 0.34 25.52 13.48
C ASP A 182 -0.47 25.10 12.26
N SER A 183 -0.31 25.76 11.12
CA SER A 183 -0.95 25.37 9.86
C SER A 183 -0.48 24.00 9.36
N VAL A 184 0.83 23.71 9.47
CA VAL A 184 1.38 22.40 9.12
C VAL A 184 0.86 21.32 10.07
N ARG A 185 0.84 21.60 11.38
CA ARG A 185 0.32 20.67 12.40
C ARG A 185 -1.16 20.35 12.13
N GLU A 186 -1.99 21.35 11.88
CA GLU A 186 -3.42 21.15 11.56
C GLU A 186 -3.61 20.28 10.30
N SER A 187 -2.84 20.55 9.24
CA SER A 187 -2.87 19.78 7.99
C SER A 187 -2.48 18.31 8.23
N LEU A 188 -1.42 18.07 9.02
CA LEU A 188 -0.95 16.73 9.36
C LEU A 188 -1.94 16.00 10.27
N THR A 189 -2.59 16.68 11.22
CA THR A 189 -3.64 16.09 12.06
C THR A 189 -4.79 15.57 11.20
N LYS A 190 -5.33 16.41 10.31
CA LYS A 190 -6.39 16.01 9.38
C LYS A 190 -5.98 14.83 8.48
N ARG A 191 -4.71 14.79 8.08
CA ARG A 191 -4.18 13.69 7.26
C ARG A 191 -4.01 12.42 8.09
N ALA A 192 -3.49 12.52 9.31
CA ALA A 192 -3.32 11.39 10.20
C ALA A 192 -4.66 10.73 10.56
N ASP A 193 -5.71 11.53 10.85
CA ASP A 193 -7.06 11.02 11.09
C ASP A 193 -7.61 10.22 9.90
N ARG A 194 -7.42 10.74 8.69
CA ARG A 194 -7.78 10.00 7.47
C ARG A 194 -7.00 8.68 7.34
N LYS A 195 -5.70 8.70 7.69
CA LYS A 195 -4.84 7.51 7.62
C LYS A 195 -5.21 6.46 8.66
N VAL A 196 -5.57 6.86 9.87
CA VAL A 196 -6.06 5.95 10.91
C VAL A 196 -7.36 5.26 10.45
N ASN A 197 -8.33 6.02 9.94
CA ASN A 197 -9.58 5.46 9.44
C ASN A 197 -9.36 4.52 8.25
N TRP A 198 -8.44 4.89 7.33
CA TRP A 198 -8.04 4.05 6.22
C TRP A 198 -7.37 2.75 6.70
N ALA A 199 -6.45 2.81 7.67
CA ALA A 199 -5.80 1.62 8.21
C ALA A 199 -6.80 0.67 8.87
N ALA A 200 -7.78 1.20 9.61
CA ALA A 200 -8.87 0.41 10.18
C ALA A 200 -9.70 -0.31 9.09
N GLN A 201 -9.97 0.36 7.96
CA GLN A 201 -10.65 -0.27 6.83
C GLN A 201 -9.81 -1.40 6.21
N GLN A 202 -8.49 -1.22 6.09
CA GLN A 202 -7.62 -2.27 5.58
C GLN A 202 -7.52 -3.46 6.55
N LEU A 203 -7.47 -3.24 7.86
CA LEU A 203 -7.53 -4.31 8.85
C LEU A 203 -8.86 -5.09 8.80
N LYS A 204 -10.00 -4.41 8.61
CA LYS A 204 -11.30 -5.07 8.37
C LYS A 204 -11.29 -5.91 7.11
N ALA A 205 -10.64 -5.41 6.05
CA ALA A 205 -10.50 -6.16 4.80
C ALA A 205 -9.61 -7.40 4.98
N LEU A 206 -8.49 -7.30 5.70
CA LEU A 206 -7.64 -8.44 6.04
C LEU A 206 -8.43 -9.50 6.83
N HIS A 207 -9.21 -9.08 7.82
CA HIS A 207 -10.11 -9.99 8.56
C HIS A 207 -11.08 -10.70 7.62
N ALA A 208 -11.73 -9.98 6.71
CA ALA A 208 -12.69 -10.57 5.77
C ALA A 208 -12.01 -11.59 4.81
N ILE A 209 -10.76 -11.32 4.37
CA ILE A 209 -9.95 -12.24 3.58
C ILE A 209 -9.63 -13.50 4.40
N GLN A 210 -9.22 -13.35 5.66
CA GLN A 210 -8.91 -14.45 6.56
C GLN A 210 -10.12 -15.36 6.80
N VAL A 211 -11.31 -14.77 7.01
CA VAL A 211 -12.56 -15.51 7.20
C VAL A 211 -12.94 -16.30 5.96
N ARG A 212 -12.73 -15.73 4.76
CA ARG A 212 -13.01 -16.43 3.49
C ARG A 212 -12.02 -17.56 3.21
N LYS A 213 -10.91 -17.64 3.94
CA LYS A 213 -9.84 -18.64 3.77
C LYS A 213 -9.22 -18.67 2.36
N THR A 214 -9.35 -17.59 1.62
CA THR A 214 -8.75 -17.46 0.29
C THR A 214 -7.25 -17.16 0.36
N MET A 215 -6.77 -16.61 1.47
CA MET A 215 -5.37 -16.31 1.73
C MET A 215 -5.08 -16.25 3.23
N ASN A 216 -3.87 -16.64 3.67
CA ASN A 216 -3.41 -16.43 5.03
C ASN A 216 -2.92 -14.99 5.22
N THR A 217 -3.70 -14.17 5.91
CA THR A 217 -3.38 -12.75 6.12
C THR A 217 -2.41 -12.51 7.27
N LEU A 218 -2.20 -13.48 8.17
CA LEU A 218 -1.32 -13.32 9.33
C LEU A 218 0.15 -13.25 8.94
N THR A 219 0.55 -13.91 7.85
CA THR A 219 1.95 -13.94 7.38
C THR A 219 2.18 -13.08 6.15
N LEU A 220 1.20 -12.26 5.76
CA LEU A 220 1.20 -11.51 4.52
C LEU A 220 2.32 -10.46 4.50
N ARG A 221 3.12 -10.46 3.43
CA ARG A 221 4.19 -9.48 3.22
C ARG A 221 3.88 -8.60 2.02
N GLY A 222 4.36 -7.36 2.07
CA GLY A 222 4.07 -6.39 1.00
C GLY A 222 4.92 -5.14 1.11
N SER A 223 4.43 -4.05 0.55
CA SER A 223 5.08 -2.75 0.59
C SER A 223 4.95 -2.09 1.99
N TRP A 224 5.72 -1.02 2.19
CA TRP A 224 5.61 -0.17 3.38
C TRP A 224 4.23 0.48 3.58
N ALA A 225 3.41 0.49 2.54
CA ALA A 225 2.03 0.98 2.57
C ALA A 225 1.00 -0.15 2.74
N GLY A 226 1.44 -1.41 2.86
CA GLY A 226 0.57 -2.55 3.05
C GLY A 226 -0.06 -3.11 1.77
N ALA A 227 0.38 -2.67 0.59
CA ALA A 227 0.02 -3.28 -0.69
C ALA A 227 0.81 -4.58 -0.90
N PHE A 228 0.22 -5.60 -1.54
CA PHE A 228 0.82 -6.92 -1.61
C PHE A 228 0.60 -7.65 -2.94
N GLY A 229 1.37 -8.72 -3.15
CA GLY A 229 1.34 -9.54 -4.35
C GLY A 229 1.98 -8.86 -5.56
N LEU A 230 1.92 -9.51 -6.72
CA LEU A 230 2.41 -8.98 -7.99
C LEU A 230 1.65 -7.70 -8.40
N THR A 231 0.39 -7.62 -8.00
CA THR A 231 -0.52 -6.52 -8.30
C THR A 231 -0.34 -5.31 -7.38
N GLN A 232 0.34 -5.45 -6.24
CA GLN A 232 0.37 -4.45 -5.17
C GLN A 232 -1.04 -3.96 -4.76
N PHE A 233 -1.99 -4.89 -4.69
CA PHE A 233 -3.32 -4.57 -4.19
C PHE A 233 -3.30 -4.26 -2.69
N LEU A 234 -4.12 -3.29 -2.29
CA LEU A 234 -4.52 -3.14 -0.90
C LEU A 234 -5.52 -4.26 -0.51
N PRO A 235 -5.65 -4.62 0.77
CA PRO A 235 -6.66 -5.59 1.21
C PRO A 235 -8.07 -5.28 0.72
N SER A 236 -8.47 -4.01 0.71
CA SER A 236 -9.77 -3.58 0.17
C SER A 236 -9.89 -3.80 -1.35
N SER A 237 -8.82 -3.59 -2.11
CA SER A 237 -8.78 -3.86 -3.55
C SER A 237 -8.82 -5.35 -3.85
N TYR A 238 -8.16 -6.16 -3.02
CA TYR A 238 -8.27 -7.62 -3.10
C TYR A 238 -9.73 -8.07 -2.98
N LEU A 239 -10.45 -7.61 -1.96
CA LEU A 239 -11.87 -7.98 -1.76
C LEU A 239 -12.79 -7.57 -2.91
N SER A 240 -12.47 -6.46 -3.58
CA SER A 240 -13.31 -5.92 -4.66
C SER A 240 -12.97 -6.48 -6.03
N SER A 241 -11.71 -6.84 -6.28
CA SER A 241 -11.23 -7.01 -7.65
C SER A 241 -10.27 -8.19 -7.85
N ALA A 242 -9.85 -8.89 -6.80
CA ALA A 242 -9.04 -10.09 -6.98
C ALA A 242 -9.85 -11.21 -7.63
N ALA A 243 -9.21 -11.97 -8.51
CA ALA A 243 -9.83 -13.03 -9.30
C ALA A 243 -8.96 -14.30 -9.27
N ASP A 244 -9.62 -15.45 -9.22
CA ASP A 244 -9.02 -16.77 -9.38
C ASP A 244 -8.77 -17.00 -10.89
N GLY A 245 -7.54 -16.85 -11.31
CA GLY A 245 -7.15 -16.92 -12.73
C GLY A 245 -6.84 -18.35 -13.22
N ASN A 246 -6.49 -19.25 -12.30
CA ASN A 246 -6.18 -20.65 -12.61
C ASN A 246 -7.35 -21.61 -12.34
N GLY A 247 -8.39 -21.17 -11.61
CA GLY A 247 -9.60 -21.95 -11.32
C GLY A 247 -9.43 -22.95 -10.19
N ASP A 248 -8.46 -22.75 -9.28
CA ASP A 248 -8.21 -23.70 -8.16
C ASP A 248 -9.04 -23.40 -6.91
N GLY A 249 -9.86 -22.35 -6.93
CA GLY A 249 -10.73 -21.93 -5.82
C GLY A 249 -10.03 -21.06 -4.77
N LEU A 250 -8.75 -20.75 -4.94
CA LEU A 250 -8.00 -19.84 -4.11
C LEU A 250 -7.68 -18.58 -4.93
N ILE A 251 -7.30 -17.50 -4.25
CA ILE A 251 -6.83 -16.29 -4.92
C ILE A 251 -5.51 -15.90 -4.27
N ASP A 252 -4.41 -16.20 -4.94
CA ASP A 252 -3.08 -15.85 -4.46
C ASP A 252 -2.40 -14.86 -5.42
N LEU A 253 -2.35 -13.59 -5.03
CA LEU A 253 -1.75 -12.53 -5.85
C LEU A 253 -0.22 -12.67 -6.03
N TYR A 254 0.41 -13.68 -5.44
CA TYR A 254 1.79 -14.08 -5.74
C TYR A 254 1.86 -15.13 -6.86
N GLN A 255 0.73 -15.74 -7.22
CA GLN A 255 0.58 -16.56 -8.41
C GLN A 255 0.27 -15.68 -9.62
N LEU A 256 0.91 -16.01 -10.73
CA LEU A 256 0.85 -15.16 -11.93
C LEU A 256 -0.55 -15.12 -12.55
N ASP A 257 -1.22 -16.25 -12.61
CA ASP A 257 -2.56 -16.37 -13.22
C ASP A 257 -3.55 -15.48 -12.47
N ASP A 258 -3.59 -15.56 -11.15
CA ASP A 258 -4.46 -14.74 -10.31
C ASP A 258 -4.11 -13.25 -10.40
N ALA A 259 -2.81 -12.93 -10.44
CA ALA A 259 -2.37 -11.55 -10.57
C ALA A 259 -2.80 -10.93 -11.91
N VAL A 260 -2.63 -11.65 -13.03
CA VAL A 260 -3.02 -11.20 -14.36
C VAL A 260 -4.53 -10.98 -14.43
N PHE A 261 -5.33 -11.96 -14.00
CA PHE A 261 -6.78 -11.83 -13.99
C PHE A 261 -7.28 -10.75 -13.03
N SER A 262 -6.62 -10.59 -11.88
CA SER A 262 -6.96 -9.55 -10.90
C SER A 262 -6.70 -8.14 -11.45
N VAL A 263 -5.59 -7.92 -12.14
CA VAL A 263 -5.32 -6.63 -12.82
C VAL A 263 -6.37 -6.34 -13.87
N ALA A 264 -6.65 -7.32 -14.74
CA ALA A 264 -7.64 -7.16 -15.79
C ALA A 264 -9.04 -6.86 -15.23
N ASN A 265 -9.49 -7.64 -14.24
CA ASN A 265 -10.76 -7.42 -13.55
C ASN A 265 -10.83 -6.06 -12.84
N TYR A 266 -9.72 -5.61 -12.23
CA TYR A 266 -9.67 -4.28 -11.60
C TYR A 266 -9.89 -3.16 -12.62
N LEU A 267 -9.19 -3.19 -13.74
CA LEU A 267 -9.31 -2.17 -14.79
C LEU A 267 -10.68 -2.18 -15.46
N ASP A 268 -11.23 -3.36 -15.75
CA ASP A 268 -12.60 -3.54 -16.27
C ASP A 268 -13.62 -2.89 -15.32
N ARG A 269 -13.59 -3.25 -14.02
CA ARG A 269 -14.46 -2.66 -12.99
C ARG A 269 -14.24 -1.16 -12.78
N ALA A 270 -13.05 -0.64 -13.06
CA ALA A 270 -12.73 0.78 -13.04
C ALA A 270 -13.23 1.54 -14.29
N GLY A 271 -13.87 0.84 -15.21
CA GLY A 271 -14.45 1.41 -16.43
C GLY A 271 -13.49 1.46 -17.61
N TRP A 272 -12.59 0.47 -17.71
CA TRP A 272 -11.77 0.28 -18.90
C TRP A 272 -12.64 0.26 -20.14
N GLY A 273 -12.25 0.95 -21.20
CA GLY A 273 -13.05 1.06 -22.43
C GLY A 273 -12.20 1.36 -23.65
N LYS A 274 -12.87 1.66 -24.76
CA LYS A 274 -12.23 1.81 -26.07
C LYS A 274 -11.55 3.17 -26.26
N THR A 275 -11.92 4.19 -25.45
CA THR A 275 -11.35 5.52 -25.62
C THR A 275 -10.11 5.72 -24.75
N PRO A 276 -9.10 6.49 -25.21
CA PRO A 276 -7.93 6.81 -24.40
C PRO A 276 -8.27 7.44 -23.04
N GLU A 277 -9.35 8.22 -22.98
CA GLU A 277 -9.81 8.83 -21.75
C GLU A 277 -10.28 7.79 -20.73
N GLN A 278 -11.10 6.81 -21.16
CA GLN A 278 -11.56 5.71 -20.32
C GLN A 278 -10.37 4.87 -19.79
N GLN A 279 -9.41 4.58 -20.67
CA GLN A 279 -8.21 3.83 -20.33
C GLN A 279 -7.36 4.55 -19.29
N ARG A 280 -7.06 5.83 -19.52
CA ARG A 280 -6.33 6.67 -18.57
C ARG A 280 -7.04 6.77 -17.22
N LYS A 281 -8.37 6.93 -17.24
CA LYS A 281 -9.19 7.00 -16.03
C LYS A 281 -9.14 5.69 -15.25
N ALA A 282 -9.23 4.54 -15.89
CA ALA A 282 -9.15 3.24 -15.25
C ALA A 282 -7.77 3.02 -14.59
N ILE A 283 -6.67 3.35 -15.27
CA ILE A 283 -5.33 3.30 -14.70
C ILE A 283 -5.18 4.31 -13.56
N HIS A 284 -5.75 5.50 -13.67
CA HIS A 284 -5.74 6.50 -12.60
C HIS A 284 -6.52 6.04 -11.36
N HIS A 285 -7.55 5.19 -11.51
CA HIS A 285 -8.21 4.53 -10.38
C HIS A 285 -7.28 3.53 -9.67
N TYR A 286 -6.39 2.87 -10.42
CA TYR A 286 -5.41 1.95 -9.85
C TYR A 286 -4.38 2.71 -9.00
N ASN A 287 -3.84 3.79 -9.55
CA ASN A 287 -2.93 4.69 -8.85
C ASN A 287 -3.20 6.14 -9.26
N ASN A 288 -3.61 6.98 -8.28
CA ASN A 288 -4.00 8.38 -8.47
C ASN A 288 -2.78 9.29 -8.74
N SER A 289 -2.10 9.05 -9.85
CA SER A 289 -0.93 9.81 -10.31
C SER A 289 -0.91 9.84 -11.83
N ASP A 290 -0.91 11.04 -12.40
CA ASP A 290 -0.78 11.21 -13.85
C ASP A 290 0.56 10.67 -14.37
N ASP A 291 1.65 10.82 -13.58
CA ASP A 291 2.96 10.27 -13.95
C ASP A 291 2.94 8.73 -13.98
N TYR A 292 2.16 8.09 -13.09
CA TYR A 292 1.96 6.64 -13.12
C TYR A 292 1.17 6.22 -14.35
N VAL A 293 0.07 6.91 -14.66
CA VAL A 293 -0.73 6.65 -15.86
C VAL A 293 0.13 6.74 -17.11
N GLU A 294 0.96 7.81 -17.20
CA GLU A 294 1.87 7.99 -18.32
C GLU A 294 2.92 6.87 -18.42
N ALA A 295 3.47 6.45 -17.28
CA ALA A 295 4.44 5.35 -17.25
C ALA A 295 3.84 4.04 -17.80
N VAL A 296 2.66 3.66 -17.33
CA VAL A 296 1.98 2.44 -17.78
C VAL A 296 1.62 2.52 -19.25
N MET A 297 0.97 3.61 -19.68
CA MET A 297 0.54 3.78 -21.08
C MET A 297 1.71 3.80 -22.05
N ARG A 298 2.78 4.53 -21.71
CA ARG A 298 3.98 4.64 -22.55
C ARG A 298 4.72 3.31 -22.64
N LEU A 299 4.91 2.62 -21.52
CA LEU A 299 5.56 1.31 -21.50
C LEU A 299 4.75 0.28 -22.31
N ALA A 300 3.44 0.24 -22.12
CA ALA A 300 2.55 -0.65 -22.89
C ALA A 300 2.65 -0.40 -24.39
N LYS A 301 2.63 0.88 -24.82
CA LYS A 301 2.77 1.23 -26.23
C LYS A 301 4.11 0.79 -26.80
N MET A 302 5.23 1.10 -26.12
CA MET A 302 6.58 0.77 -26.59
C MET A 302 6.87 -0.75 -26.61
N SER A 303 6.12 -1.54 -25.84
CA SER A 303 6.33 -2.98 -25.72
C SER A 303 5.37 -3.79 -26.61
N GLY A 304 4.21 -3.23 -26.97
CA GLY A 304 3.21 -3.87 -27.83
C GLY A 304 3.42 -3.61 -29.34
N GLU A 305 4.34 -2.71 -29.70
CA GLU A 305 4.81 -2.48 -31.06
C GLU A 305 6.05 -3.39 -31.35
#